data_b34f80038354d56c8e79ecf0470a20d2
#
_entry.id   b34f80038354d56c8e79ecf0470a20d2
#
_cell.length_a   1.000
_cell.length_b   1.000
_cell.length_c   1.000
_cell.angle_alpha   90.00
_cell.angle_beta   90.00
_cell.angle_gamma   90.00
#
_symmetry.space_group_name_H-M   'P 1'
#
loop_
_entity.id
_entity.type
_entity.pdbx_description
1 polymer ?
#
loop_
_entity_poly.entity_id
_entity_poly.type
_entity_poly.pdbx_seq_one_letter_code
_entity_poly.pdbx_strand_id
1 'polypeptide(L)'
;MRTNKLSILLGNRATGKTIYGKSLIRAALKSGKAVLVVDTFDHPAYAALQRITPDAIADIRPGECVRCYGSDIEAILHGCTNLYNALLVMEDATKYIYGTITDDVKQILFDSKQKNVDVLMMFHSWTACPPAVFRVADNLIIKKTGDNCEVRKKDCPNFAEVYKAWETVERSADKYVTKCVKLQ
;
A
#
# COMPACT_ATOMS: atom_id res chain seq x y z
N MET A 1 -8.66 -6.88 -20.29
CA MET A 1 -7.76 -5.75 -19.96
C MET A 1 -7.30 -5.95 -18.53
N ARG A 2 -6.00 -6.08 -18.26
CA ARG A 2 -5.47 -6.23 -16.90
C ARG A 2 -5.61 -4.88 -16.18
N THR A 3 -6.22 -4.86 -15.00
CA THR A 3 -6.58 -3.65 -14.24
C THR A 3 -5.80 -3.53 -12.94
N ASN A 4 -4.52 -3.91 -12.97
CA ASN A 4 -3.67 -3.85 -11.79
C ASN A 4 -3.53 -2.41 -11.30
N LYS A 5 -3.60 -2.25 -10.00
CA LYS A 5 -3.62 -0.93 -9.36
C LYS A 5 -2.51 -0.79 -8.35
N LEU A 6 -1.79 0.31 -8.46
CA LEU A 6 -0.93 0.81 -7.41
C LEU A 6 -1.72 1.83 -6.59
N SER A 7 -1.95 1.53 -5.33
CA SER A 7 -2.78 2.34 -4.43
C SER A 7 -1.98 2.83 -3.23
N ILE A 8 -2.12 4.11 -2.91
CA ILE A 8 -1.63 4.72 -1.68
C ILE A 8 -2.79 4.83 -0.70
N LEU A 9 -2.61 4.40 0.54
CA LEU A 9 -3.55 4.60 1.64
C LEU A 9 -2.91 5.47 2.72
N LEU A 10 -3.40 6.69 2.85
CA LEU A 10 -2.96 7.64 3.87
C LEU A 10 -3.92 7.67 5.06
N GLY A 11 -3.37 7.82 6.25
CA GLY A 11 -4.18 8.04 7.46
C GLY A 11 -3.40 7.81 8.75
N ASN A 12 -3.73 8.56 9.78
CA ASN A 12 -3.17 8.40 11.12
C ASN A 12 -3.48 7.04 11.76
N ARG A 13 -2.91 6.78 12.91
CA ARG A 13 -3.25 5.62 13.72
C ARG A 13 -4.74 5.62 14.06
N ALA A 14 -5.33 4.44 14.16
CA ALA A 14 -6.74 4.23 14.51
C ALA A 14 -7.79 4.86 13.57
N THR A 15 -7.43 5.26 12.35
CA THR A 15 -8.37 5.75 11.32
C THR A 15 -8.94 4.62 10.45
N GLY A 16 -8.61 3.35 10.74
CA GLY A 16 -9.15 2.18 10.06
C GLY A 16 -8.41 1.80 8.77
N LYS A 17 -7.11 2.16 8.60
CA LYS A 17 -6.30 1.72 7.47
C LYS A 17 -6.27 0.20 7.33
N THR A 18 -5.93 -0.50 8.42
CA THR A 18 -5.84 -1.96 8.44
C THR A 18 -7.19 -2.63 8.12
N ILE A 19 -8.33 -2.05 8.56
CA ILE A 19 -9.66 -2.55 8.20
C ILE A 19 -9.90 -2.42 6.70
N TYR A 20 -9.54 -1.27 6.11
CA TYR A 20 -9.63 -1.05 4.67
C TYR A 20 -8.72 -2.03 3.90
N GLY A 21 -7.47 -2.20 4.33
CA GLY A 21 -6.54 -3.18 3.75
C GLY A 21 -7.10 -4.60 3.77
N LYS A 22 -7.70 -5.03 4.89
CA LYS A 22 -8.36 -6.35 4.98
C LYS A 22 -9.54 -6.50 4.00
N SER A 23 -10.24 -5.42 3.65
CA SER A 23 -11.30 -5.49 2.63
C SER A 23 -10.72 -5.75 1.23
N LEU A 24 -9.58 -5.14 0.89
CA LEU A 24 -8.87 -5.39 -0.36
C LEU A 24 -8.26 -6.80 -0.41
N ILE A 25 -7.70 -7.29 0.71
CA ILE A 25 -7.23 -8.67 0.84
C ILE A 25 -8.34 -9.66 0.50
N ARG A 26 -9.53 -9.49 1.09
CA ARG A 26 -10.68 -10.36 0.80
C ARG A 26 -11.10 -10.30 -0.67
N ALA A 27 -11.08 -9.11 -1.27
CA ALA A 27 -11.40 -8.95 -2.70
C ALA A 27 -10.37 -9.63 -3.61
N ALA A 28 -9.08 -9.51 -3.30
CA ALA A 28 -8.00 -10.14 -4.04
C ALA A 28 -8.10 -11.68 -3.99
N LEU A 29 -8.32 -12.24 -2.80
CA LEU A 29 -8.53 -13.70 -2.62
C LEU A 29 -9.74 -14.21 -3.41
N LYS A 30 -10.87 -13.47 -3.38
CA LYS A 30 -12.06 -13.81 -4.18
C LYS A 30 -11.81 -13.79 -5.68
N SER A 31 -10.85 -12.98 -6.14
CA SER A 31 -10.45 -12.92 -7.56
C SER A 31 -9.37 -13.95 -7.93
N GLY A 32 -9.00 -14.84 -7.01
CA GLY A 32 -8.00 -15.88 -7.24
C GLY A 32 -6.56 -15.39 -7.21
N LYS A 33 -6.28 -14.20 -6.67
CA LYS A 33 -4.92 -13.71 -6.47
C LYS A 33 -4.31 -14.29 -5.19
N ALA A 34 -2.99 -14.43 -5.18
CA ALA A 34 -2.22 -14.57 -3.95
C ALA A 34 -2.23 -13.26 -3.17
N VAL A 35 -1.98 -13.31 -1.87
CA VAL A 35 -1.83 -12.10 -1.04
C VAL A 35 -0.58 -12.23 -0.18
N LEU A 36 0.31 -11.24 -0.29
CA LEU A 36 1.42 -11.06 0.61
C LEU A 36 1.22 -9.79 1.44
N VAL A 37 1.26 -9.93 2.76
CA VAL A 37 1.33 -8.79 3.69
C VAL A 37 2.77 -8.66 4.18
N VAL A 38 3.40 -7.54 3.85
CA VAL A 38 4.68 -7.14 4.43
C VAL A 38 4.40 -6.33 5.68
N ASP A 39 4.81 -6.89 6.81
CA ASP A 39 4.56 -6.36 8.14
C ASP A 39 5.85 -6.34 8.95
N THR A 40 6.40 -5.16 9.20
CA THR A 40 7.71 -5.01 9.85
C THR A 40 7.69 -5.23 11.36
N PHE A 41 6.52 -5.31 12.00
CA PHE A 41 6.39 -5.31 13.46
C PHE A 41 5.44 -6.34 14.05
N ASP A 42 5.21 -7.46 13.37
CA ASP A 42 4.29 -8.50 13.87
C ASP A 42 2.93 -7.92 14.31
N HIS A 43 2.33 -7.14 13.41
CA HIS A 43 1.09 -6.43 13.73
C HIS A 43 -0.04 -7.41 14.09
N PRO A 44 -0.71 -7.25 15.26
CA PRO A 44 -1.70 -8.23 15.76
C PRO A 44 -2.85 -8.51 14.77
N ALA A 45 -3.17 -7.54 13.90
CA ALA A 45 -4.22 -7.71 12.90
C ALA A 45 -3.92 -8.81 11.88
N TYR A 46 -2.67 -9.20 11.70
CA TYR A 46 -2.20 -10.22 10.76
C TYR A 46 -1.63 -11.47 11.45
N ALA A 47 -1.70 -11.55 12.78
CA ALA A 47 -1.14 -12.65 13.56
C ALA A 47 -1.64 -14.04 13.15
N ALA A 48 -2.87 -14.14 12.66
CA ALA A 48 -3.45 -15.39 12.17
C ALA A 48 -2.95 -15.84 10.78
N LEU A 49 -2.23 -14.98 10.04
CA LEU A 49 -1.66 -15.35 8.75
C LEU A 49 -0.41 -16.19 8.92
N GLN A 50 -0.25 -17.20 8.06
CA GLN A 50 0.98 -17.98 8.00
C GLN A 50 2.16 -17.05 7.72
N ARG A 51 3.21 -17.16 8.53
CA ARG A 51 4.48 -16.47 8.33
C ARG A 51 5.32 -17.24 7.32
N ILE A 52 5.93 -16.52 6.40
CA ILE A 52 6.91 -17.03 5.46
C ILE A 52 8.21 -16.23 5.54
N THR A 53 9.30 -16.81 5.03
CA THR A 53 10.59 -16.16 4.87
C THR A 53 10.68 -15.42 3.53
N PRO A 54 11.60 -14.46 3.34
CA PRO A 54 11.72 -13.71 2.08
C PRO A 54 11.95 -14.58 0.85
N ASP A 55 12.72 -15.65 0.97
CA ASP A 55 13.01 -16.61 -0.10
C ASP A 55 11.79 -17.44 -0.53
N ALA A 56 10.81 -17.63 0.35
CA ALA A 56 9.57 -18.33 0.05
C ALA A 56 8.49 -17.45 -0.64
N ILE A 57 8.76 -16.14 -0.85
CA ILE A 57 7.78 -15.22 -1.46
C ILE A 57 7.42 -15.63 -2.89
N ALA A 58 8.39 -16.14 -3.65
CA ALA A 58 8.17 -16.57 -5.03
C ALA A 58 7.24 -17.79 -5.15
N ASP A 59 7.09 -18.57 -4.08
CA ASP A 59 6.33 -19.83 -4.07
C ASP A 59 4.87 -19.67 -3.64
N ILE A 60 4.43 -18.43 -3.33
CA ILE A 60 3.06 -18.15 -2.89
C ILE A 60 2.07 -18.48 -4.02
N ARG A 61 1.08 -19.31 -3.70
CA ARG A 61 0.10 -19.79 -4.68
C ARG A 61 -1.14 -18.91 -4.73
N PRO A 62 -1.85 -18.88 -5.87
CA PRO A 62 -3.15 -18.22 -5.97
C PRO A 62 -4.11 -18.70 -4.88
N GLY A 63 -4.79 -17.75 -4.22
CA GLY A 63 -5.71 -18.02 -3.11
C GLY A 63 -5.04 -18.11 -1.73
N GLU A 64 -3.72 -18.17 -1.65
CA GLU A 64 -3.02 -18.09 -0.36
C GLU A 64 -2.93 -16.65 0.14
N CYS A 65 -3.01 -16.48 1.45
CA CYS A 65 -2.78 -15.21 2.14
C CYS A 65 -1.75 -15.42 3.23
N VAL A 66 -0.58 -14.85 3.03
CA VAL A 66 0.57 -15.04 3.91
C VAL A 66 1.16 -13.69 4.34
N ARG A 67 2.01 -13.71 5.37
CA ARG A 67 2.76 -12.54 5.78
C ARG A 67 4.26 -12.82 5.81
N CYS A 68 5.04 -11.79 5.49
CA CYS A 68 6.47 -11.76 5.68
C CYS A 68 6.83 -10.60 6.61
N TYR A 69 7.55 -10.87 7.70
CA TYR A 69 8.05 -9.84 8.59
C TYR A 69 9.43 -10.21 9.14
N GLY A 70 10.21 -9.18 9.44
CA GLY A 70 11.57 -9.35 9.96
C GLY A 70 12.34 -8.03 9.91
N SER A 71 13.58 -8.08 10.42
CA SER A 71 14.49 -6.93 10.42
C SER A 71 15.26 -6.75 9.10
N ASP A 72 15.34 -7.81 8.29
CA ASP A 72 16.00 -7.77 6.98
C ASP A 72 15.04 -7.26 5.91
N ILE A 73 14.91 -5.93 5.86
CA ILE A 73 14.01 -5.23 4.94
C ILE A 73 14.46 -5.40 3.49
N GLU A 74 15.75 -5.44 3.24
CA GLU A 74 16.31 -5.59 1.88
C GLU A 74 15.91 -6.95 1.31
N ALA A 75 16.12 -8.04 2.06
CA ALA A 75 15.72 -9.37 1.62
C ALA A 75 14.21 -9.47 1.38
N ILE A 76 13.38 -8.84 2.24
CA ILE A 76 11.92 -8.82 2.06
C ILE A 76 11.54 -8.08 0.76
N LEU A 77 12.08 -6.89 0.53
CA LEU A 77 11.80 -6.10 -0.68
C LEU A 77 12.28 -6.83 -1.94
N HIS A 78 13.48 -7.41 -1.90
CA HIS A 78 13.99 -8.23 -2.99
C HIS A 78 13.07 -9.41 -3.28
N GLY A 79 12.63 -10.16 -2.27
CA GLY A 79 11.63 -11.23 -2.42
C GLY A 79 10.33 -10.74 -3.09
N CYS A 80 9.84 -9.55 -2.71
CA CYS A 80 8.63 -8.96 -3.30
C CYS A 80 8.76 -8.68 -4.80
N THR A 81 9.97 -8.48 -5.33
CA THR A 81 10.17 -8.33 -6.78
C THR A 81 9.78 -9.57 -7.58
N ASN A 82 9.74 -10.74 -6.95
CA ASN A 82 9.39 -12.03 -7.60
C ASN A 82 7.89 -12.37 -7.55
N LEU A 83 7.06 -11.52 -6.92
CA LEU A 83 5.61 -11.74 -6.88
C LEU A 83 4.99 -11.77 -8.27
N TYR A 84 4.03 -12.66 -8.46
CA TYR A 84 3.21 -12.76 -9.66
C TYR A 84 1.75 -13.05 -9.30
N ASN A 85 0.80 -12.44 -10.04
CA ASN A 85 -0.65 -12.62 -9.85
C ASN A 85 -1.09 -12.47 -8.39
N ALA A 86 -0.70 -11.37 -7.73
CA ALA A 86 -0.85 -11.17 -6.31
C ALA A 86 -1.39 -9.78 -5.94
N LEU A 87 -1.78 -9.63 -4.67
CA LEU A 87 -1.87 -8.36 -3.97
C LEU A 87 -0.72 -8.28 -2.98
N LEU A 88 0.14 -7.27 -3.15
CA LEU A 88 1.15 -6.88 -2.17
C LEU A 88 0.58 -5.78 -1.25
N VAL A 89 0.50 -6.06 0.03
CA VAL A 89 0.11 -5.09 1.07
C VAL A 89 1.34 -4.71 1.88
N MET A 90 1.76 -3.46 1.82
CA MET A 90 2.88 -2.92 2.58
C MET A 90 2.34 -2.12 3.77
N GLU A 91 2.22 -2.79 4.92
CA GLU A 91 1.74 -2.17 6.16
C GLU A 91 2.83 -1.27 6.73
N ASP A 92 2.47 -0.02 7.06
CA ASP A 92 3.41 1.00 7.55
C ASP A 92 4.64 1.17 6.64
N ALA A 93 4.36 1.41 5.34
CA ALA A 93 5.38 1.51 4.29
C ALA A 93 6.46 2.56 4.58
N THR A 94 6.21 3.52 5.48
CA THR A 94 7.19 4.50 5.94
C THR A 94 8.49 3.88 6.45
N LYS A 95 8.42 2.64 6.94
CA LYS A 95 9.56 1.96 7.57
C LYS A 95 10.54 1.36 6.59
N TYR A 96 10.09 1.05 5.38
CA TYR A 96 10.94 0.46 4.35
C TYR A 96 11.02 1.31 3.07
N ILE A 97 10.17 2.34 2.96
CA ILE A 97 10.23 3.31 1.87
C ILE A 97 10.47 4.68 2.50
N TYR A 98 11.72 4.97 2.84
CA TYR A 98 12.14 6.22 3.46
C TYR A 98 13.17 6.95 2.60
N GLY A 99 12.97 8.23 2.37
CA GLY A 99 13.90 9.05 1.58
C GLY A 99 13.97 8.65 0.11
N THR A 100 15.13 8.16 -0.32
CA THR A 100 15.32 7.67 -1.70
C THR A 100 14.74 6.27 -1.84
N ILE A 101 13.94 6.05 -2.89
CA ILE A 101 13.39 4.72 -3.20
C ILE A 101 14.51 3.80 -3.68
N THR A 102 14.63 2.61 -3.08
CA THR A 102 15.60 1.58 -3.49
C THR A 102 15.24 1.02 -4.87
N ASP A 103 16.19 0.33 -5.50
CA ASP A 103 15.95 -0.26 -6.82
C ASP A 103 14.91 -1.37 -6.76
N ASP A 104 14.84 -2.17 -5.70
CA ASP A 104 13.79 -3.17 -5.50
C ASP A 104 12.40 -2.51 -5.42
N VAL A 105 12.27 -1.39 -4.69
CA VAL A 105 11.00 -0.65 -4.65
C VAL A 105 10.64 -0.09 -6.02
N LYS A 106 11.60 0.46 -6.77
CA LYS A 106 11.36 0.90 -8.16
C LYS A 106 10.87 -0.27 -9.00
N GLN A 107 11.53 -1.42 -8.92
CA GLN A 107 11.14 -2.61 -9.65
C GLN A 107 9.72 -3.06 -9.30
N ILE A 108 9.36 -3.11 -8.02
CA ILE A 108 7.99 -3.42 -7.57
C ILE A 108 6.98 -2.46 -8.21
N LEU A 109 7.27 -1.14 -8.19
CA LEU A 109 6.37 -0.11 -8.72
C LEU A 109 6.18 -0.23 -10.23
N PHE A 110 7.26 -0.45 -10.99
CA PHE A 110 7.21 -0.45 -12.46
C PHE A 110 6.78 -1.80 -13.04
N ASP A 111 7.21 -2.93 -12.45
CA ASP A 111 6.91 -4.26 -12.96
C ASP A 111 5.54 -4.79 -12.53
N SER A 112 4.91 -4.19 -11.54
CA SER A 112 3.64 -4.66 -10.94
C SER A 112 2.56 -4.90 -12.00
N LYS A 113 2.44 -4.03 -13.00
CA LYS A 113 1.45 -4.16 -14.09
C LYS A 113 1.74 -5.39 -14.97
N GLN A 114 3.00 -5.64 -15.29
CA GLN A 114 3.41 -6.78 -16.13
C GLN A 114 3.25 -8.11 -15.39
N LYS A 115 3.53 -8.13 -14.10
CA LYS A 115 3.45 -9.30 -13.22
C LYS A 115 2.05 -9.58 -12.67
N ASN A 116 1.05 -8.80 -13.06
CA ASN A 116 -0.32 -8.88 -12.52
C ASN A 116 -0.37 -8.71 -10.99
N VAL A 117 0.41 -7.80 -10.43
CA VAL A 117 0.46 -7.49 -8.99
C VAL A 117 -0.27 -6.19 -8.71
N ASP A 118 -1.26 -6.22 -7.83
CA ASP A 118 -1.78 -5.01 -7.19
C ASP A 118 -0.89 -4.64 -6.01
N VAL A 119 -0.65 -3.35 -5.80
CA VAL A 119 0.17 -2.88 -4.68
C VAL A 119 -0.64 -1.91 -3.84
N LEU A 120 -0.70 -2.15 -2.52
CA LEU A 120 -1.25 -1.25 -1.54
C LEU A 120 -0.15 -0.82 -0.57
N MET A 121 0.22 0.46 -0.60
CA MET A 121 1.18 1.06 0.32
C MET A 121 0.47 1.91 1.35
N MET A 122 0.65 1.61 2.64
CA MET A 122 0.01 2.35 3.73
C MET A 122 0.99 3.28 4.42
N PHE A 123 0.65 4.57 4.47
CA PHE A 123 1.46 5.59 5.15
C PHE A 123 0.64 6.31 6.22
N HIS A 124 1.31 6.89 7.20
CA HIS A 124 0.66 7.61 8.30
C HIS A 124 0.30 9.06 7.94
N SER A 125 1.04 9.67 7.01
CA SER A 125 0.91 11.08 6.67
C SER A 125 1.29 11.36 5.21
N TRP A 126 0.93 12.54 4.72
CA TRP A 126 1.33 13.02 3.39
C TRP A 126 2.84 13.17 3.27
N THR A 127 3.48 13.67 4.32
CA THR A 127 4.93 13.88 4.36
C THR A 127 5.71 12.58 4.36
N ALA A 128 5.15 11.51 4.95
CA ALA A 128 5.78 10.21 5.04
C ALA A 128 5.81 9.44 3.71
N CYS A 129 4.88 9.72 2.78
CA CYS A 129 4.85 9.07 1.48
C CYS A 129 5.80 9.79 0.51
N PRO A 130 6.79 9.10 -0.11
CA PRO A 130 7.72 9.72 -1.03
C PRO A 130 7.03 10.29 -2.29
N PRO A 131 7.52 11.43 -2.83
CA PRO A 131 6.98 12.04 -4.05
C PRO A 131 6.88 11.09 -5.24
N ALA A 132 7.88 10.24 -5.42
CA ALA A 132 7.94 9.31 -6.55
C ALA A 132 6.81 8.28 -6.52
N VAL A 133 6.32 7.89 -5.34
CA VAL A 133 5.18 6.98 -5.20
C VAL A 133 3.89 7.64 -5.68
N PHE A 134 3.66 8.92 -5.35
CA PHE A 134 2.49 9.67 -5.84
C PHE A 134 2.44 9.78 -7.36
N ARG A 135 3.61 9.96 -8.01
CA ARG A 135 3.69 10.13 -9.47
C ARG A 135 3.32 8.89 -10.25
N VAL A 136 3.42 7.70 -9.65
CA VAL A 136 3.16 6.42 -10.33
C VAL A 136 1.91 5.72 -9.83
N ALA A 137 1.29 6.20 -8.75
CA ALA A 137 0.10 5.61 -8.17
C ALA A 137 -1.14 5.83 -9.05
N ASP A 138 -1.98 4.81 -9.15
CA ASP A 138 -3.28 4.88 -9.84
C ASP A 138 -4.37 5.46 -8.92
N ASN A 139 -4.34 5.13 -7.63
CA ASN A 139 -5.37 5.52 -6.68
C ASN A 139 -4.76 6.07 -5.38
N LEU A 140 -5.46 7.03 -4.81
CA LEU A 140 -5.18 7.56 -3.49
C LEU A 140 -6.41 7.38 -2.60
N ILE A 141 -6.24 6.66 -1.51
CA ILE A 141 -7.24 6.46 -0.46
C ILE A 141 -6.86 7.35 0.71
N ILE A 142 -7.73 8.29 1.04
CA ILE A 142 -7.48 9.32 2.06
C ILE A 142 -8.36 9.04 3.27
N LYS A 143 -7.70 8.91 4.41
CA LYS A 143 -8.30 8.95 5.76
C LYS A 143 -7.68 10.12 6.52
N LYS A 144 -8.18 10.44 7.70
CA LYS A 144 -7.63 11.54 8.51
C LYS A 144 -6.14 11.37 8.75
N THR A 145 -5.35 12.37 8.37
CA THR A 145 -3.88 12.37 8.51
C THR A 145 -3.39 13.39 9.53
N GLY A 146 -4.10 14.49 9.70
CA GLY A 146 -3.70 15.59 10.59
C GLY A 146 -2.61 16.49 10.01
N ASP A 147 -2.06 16.18 8.84
CA ASP A 147 -1.14 17.03 8.09
C ASP A 147 -1.78 17.52 6.78
N ASN A 148 -1.20 18.56 6.19
CA ASN A 148 -1.74 19.21 5.01
C ASN A 148 -1.27 18.52 3.72
N CYS A 149 -2.21 18.22 2.82
CA CYS A 149 -1.93 17.61 1.53
C CYS A 149 -1.13 18.52 0.57
N GLU A 150 -1.08 19.84 0.81
CA GLU A 150 -0.35 20.80 -0.04
C GLU A 150 1.15 20.50 -0.15
N VAL A 151 1.73 19.80 0.83
CA VAL A 151 3.12 19.34 0.79
C VAL A 151 3.40 18.43 -0.41
N ARG A 152 2.36 17.85 -1.03
CA ARG A 152 2.44 16.98 -2.22
C ARG A 152 1.81 17.58 -3.47
N LYS A 153 1.47 18.87 -3.48
CA LYS A 153 0.81 19.57 -4.59
C LYS A 153 1.53 19.39 -5.93
N LYS A 154 2.86 19.42 -5.93
CA LYS A 154 3.68 19.29 -7.15
C LYS A 154 3.83 17.85 -7.63
N ASP A 155 3.58 16.88 -6.77
CA ASP A 155 3.83 15.45 -7.04
C ASP A 155 2.54 14.67 -7.28
N CYS A 156 1.40 15.25 -6.94
CA CYS A 156 0.11 14.59 -6.97
C CYS A 156 -0.65 14.98 -8.24
N PRO A 157 -0.86 14.06 -9.19
CA PRO A 157 -1.79 14.28 -10.29
C PRO A 157 -3.21 14.58 -9.76
N ASN A 158 -4.00 15.37 -10.50
CA ASN A 158 -5.36 15.74 -10.13
C ASN A 158 -5.47 16.40 -8.73
N PHE A 159 -4.48 17.22 -8.36
CA PHE A 159 -4.40 17.79 -7.01
C PHE A 159 -5.67 18.51 -6.55
N ALA A 160 -6.41 19.14 -7.45
CA ALA A 160 -7.66 19.81 -7.11
C ALA A 160 -8.71 18.84 -6.52
N GLU A 161 -8.86 17.64 -7.10
CA GLU A 161 -9.74 16.59 -6.60
C GLU A 161 -9.23 16.01 -5.29
N VAL A 162 -7.92 15.83 -5.19
CA VAL A 162 -7.26 15.34 -3.98
C VAL A 162 -7.47 16.32 -2.82
N TYR A 163 -7.30 17.62 -3.06
CA TYR A 163 -7.52 18.66 -2.05
C TYR A 163 -8.98 18.66 -1.55
N LYS A 164 -9.95 18.60 -2.46
CA LYS A 164 -11.38 18.53 -2.11
C LYS A 164 -11.72 17.28 -1.29
N ALA A 165 -11.13 16.14 -1.66
CA ALA A 165 -11.33 14.90 -0.93
C ALA A 165 -10.68 14.95 0.47
N TRP A 166 -9.45 15.47 0.57
CA TRP A 166 -8.76 15.71 1.84
C TRP A 166 -9.55 16.64 2.77
N GLU A 167 -9.99 17.78 2.26
CA GLU A 167 -10.79 18.74 3.02
C GLU A 167 -12.08 18.11 3.57
N THR A 168 -12.75 17.29 2.75
CA THR A 168 -13.94 16.55 3.15
C THR A 168 -13.63 15.59 4.30
N VAL A 169 -12.50 14.89 4.23
CA VAL A 169 -12.06 13.93 5.26
C VAL A 169 -11.71 14.65 6.56
N GLU A 170 -10.92 15.75 6.49
CA GLU A 170 -10.45 16.45 7.68
C GLU A 170 -11.60 17.15 8.42
N ARG A 171 -12.60 17.67 7.69
CA ARG A 171 -13.79 18.32 8.28
C ARG A 171 -14.83 17.33 8.83
N SER A 172 -14.75 16.08 8.48
CA SER A 172 -15.73 15.07 8.95
C SER A 172 -15.61 14.85 10.46
N ALA A 173 -16.72 14.71 11.16
CA ALA A 173 -16.75 14.26 12.54
C ALA A 173 -16.43 12.75 12.67
N ASP A 174 -16.67 11.96 11.60
CA ASP A 174 -16.36 10.55 11.58
C ASP A 174 -14.84 10.32 11.36
N LYS A 175 -14.19 9.71 12.34
CA LYS A 175 -12.76 9.37 12.24
C LYS A 175 -12.44 8.27 11.23
N TYR A 176 -13.43 7.51 10.80
CA TYR A 176 -13.29 6.41 9.84
C TYR A 176 -13.63 6.81 8.41
N VAL A 177 -14.04 8.05 8.19
CA VAL A 177 -14.34 8.58 6.86
C VAL A 177 -13.22 8.24 5.88
N THR A 178 -13.60 7.89 4.67
CA THR A 178 -12.66 7.50 3.61
C THR A 178 -13.08 8.12 2.30
N LYS A 179 -12.13 8.70 1.58
CA LYS A 179 -12.30 9.15 0.20
C LYS A 179 -11.28 8.48 -0.69
N CYS A 180 -11.71 8.11 -1.90
CA CYS A 180 -10.84 7.54 -2.93
C CYS A 180 -10.80 8.51 -4.10
N VAL A 181 -9.60 8.80 -4.58
CA VAL A 181 -9.34 9.65 -5.75
C VAL A 181 -8.51 8.86 -6.74
N LYS A 182 -8.87 8.90 -8.02
CA LYS A 182 -8.03 8.39 -9.11
C LYS A 182 -6.97 9.43 -9.42
N LEU A 183 -5.72 9.00 -9.46
CA LEU A 183 -4.58 9.86 -9.78
C LEU A 183 -4.25 9.83 -11.27
N GLN A 184 -4.51 8.71 -11.95
CA GLN A 184 -4.27 8.48 -13.38
C GLN A 184 -5.49 7.83 -14.03
#